data_0bb5bbcde429a1ce9e932691623909b0
#
_entry.id   0bb5bbcde429a1ce9e932691623909b0
#
_cell.length_a   1.000
_cell.length_b   1.000
_cell.length_c   1.000
_cell.angle_alpha   90.00
_cell.angle_beta   90.00
_cell.angle_gamma   90.00
#
_symmetry.space_group_name_H-M   'P 1'
#
loop_
_entity.id
_entity.type
_entity.pdbx_description
1 polymer ?
#
loop_
_entity_poly.entity_id
_entity_poly.type
_entity_poly.pdbx_seq_one_letter_code
_entity_poly.pdbx_strand_id
1 'polypeptide(L)'
;WLVFRIIALLPPEVMTRQFARTAEEIVDLSAPVDPERDHVRGDDDAPVTLVEYGDFECPNCGQAEPVVRELVNDFGHDLRYVFRHLPLTDVHPHAQLAAEAAEAADDQGAFWEMHDLLFDNQAALEPMHLIGYAQELGLDVQRFTDQLRRHEHAGRIASDVDDADLSGVSGTPTFFVNGM
;
A
#
# COMPACT_ATOMS: atom_id res chain seq x y z
N TRP A 1 30.90 -12.35 -2.71
CA TRP A 1 32.38 -12.13 -2.57
C TRP A 1 32.96 -11.41 -3.78
N LEU A 2 32.43 -11.62 -4.99
CA LEU A 2 32.96 -10.97 -6.21
C LEU A 2 32.52 -9.49 -6.33
N VAL A 3 31.33 -9.17 -5.89
CA VAL A 3 30.77 -7.81 -5.96
C VAL A 3 31.49 -6.85 -5.00
N PHE A 4 31.86 -7.31 -3.80
CA PHE A 4 32.65 -6.51 -2.84
C PHE A 4 34.07 -6.18 -3.30
N ARG A 5 34.67 -7.01 -4.17
CA ARG A 5 36.02 -6.75 -4.70
C ARG A 5 36.05 -5.73 -5.84
N ILE A 6 34.94 -5.55 -6.56
CA ILE A 6 34.84 -4.57 -7.66
C ILE A 6 34.67 -3.15 -7.11
N ILE A 7 33.93 -3.00 -5.99
CA ILE A 7 33.73 -1.69 -5.34
C ILE A 7 35.01 -1.11 -4.77
N ALA A 8 35.94 -1.97 -4.30
CA ALA A 8 37.23 -1.54 -3.73
C ALA A 8 38.26 -1.05 -4.77
N LEU A 9 37.97 -1.17 -6.07
CA LEU A 9 38.86 -0.76 -7.18
C LEU A 9 38.43 0.50 -7.89
N LEU A 10 37.29 1.11 -7.49
CA LEU A 10 36.82 2.36 -8.08
C LEU A 10 37.50 3.56 -7.41
N PRO A 11 37.97 4.56 -8.20
CA PRO A 11 38.55 5.76 -7.64
C PRO A 11 37.52 6.51 -6.77
N PRO A 12 37.97 7.17 -5.68
CA PRO A 12 37.10 7.85 -4.70
C PRO A 12 36.11 8.85 -5.34
N GLU A 13 36.50 9.47 -6.44
CA GLU A 13 35.69 10.42 -7.21
C GLU A 13 34.48 9.76 -7.90
N VAL A 14 34.60 8.49 -8.30
CA VAL A 14 33.51 7.72 -8.92
C VAL A 14 32.52 7.27 -7.84
N MET A 15 33.02 6.83 -6.68
CA MET A 15 32.19 6.49 -5.52
C MET A 15 31.38 7.70 -5.06
N THR A 16 32.02 8.86 -4.91
CA THR A 16 31.33 10.09 -4.47
C THR A 16 30.26 10.55 -5.45
N ARG A 17 30.49 10.42 -6.77
CA ARG A 17 29.48 10.75 -7.78
C ARG A 17 28.30 9.77 -7.80
N GLN A 18 28.54 8.48 -7.58
CA GLN A 18 27.50 7.46 -7.61
C GLN A 18 26.63 7.52 -6.35
N PHE A 19 27.24 7.79 -5.19
CA PHE A 19 26.47 8.03 -3.95
C PHE A 19 25.80 9.41 -3.93
N ALA A 20 26.36 10.43 -4.57
CA ALA A 20 25.70 11.73 -4.72
C ALA A 20 24.48 11.66 -5.65
N ARG A 21 24.50 10.83 -6.74
CA ARG A 21 23.34 10.63 -7.60
C ARG A 21 22.21 9.89 -6.93
N THR A 22 22.49 8.95 -6.01
CA THR A 22 21.48 8.24 -5.21
C THR A 22 20.91 9.11 -4.09
N ALA A 23 21.64 10.13 -3.62
CA ALA A 23 21.13 11.08 -2.63
C ALA A 23 20.26 12.19 -3.26
N GLU A 24 20.31 12.40 -4.59
CA GLU A 24 19.48 13.37 -5.31
C GLU A 24 18.10 12.81 -5.72
N GLU A 25 17.83 11.53 -5.47
CA GLU A 25 16.54 10.86 -5.78
C GLU A 25 15.82 10.33 -4.54
N ILE A 26 16.10 10.86 -3.35
CA ILE A 26 15.23 10.57 -2.21
C ILE A 26 13.96 11.41 -2.40
N VAL A 27 12.88 10.74 -2.73
CA VAL A 27 11.56 11.35 -2.84
C VAL A 27 10.90 11.27 -1.47
N ASP A 28 10.58 12.42 -0.90
CA ASP A 28 9.87 12.48 0.37
C ASP A 28 8.37 12.27 0.16
N LEU A 29 7.73 11.65 1.15
CA LEU A 29 6.27 11.51 1.19
C LEU A 29 5.62 12.90 1.20
N SER A 30 4.78 13.21 0.21
CA SER A 30 4.20 14.55 0.01
C SER A 30 3.19 14.92 1.10
N ALA A 31 2.39 13.96 1.54
CA ALA A 31 1.43 14.12 2.62
C ALA A 31 1.85 13.30 3.85
N PRO A 32 2.02 13.93 5.02
CA PRO A 32 2.29 13.20 6.26
C PRO A 32 1.15 12.23 6.57
N VAL A 33 1.46 11.20 7.37
CA VAL A 33 0.44 10.25 7.84
C VAL A 33 -0.56 10.98 8.74
N ASP A 34 -1.84 10.83 8.42
CA ASP A 34 -2.97 11.37 9.16
C ASP A 34 -3.90 10.21 9.57
N PRO A 35 -3.95 9.84 10.87
CA PRO A 35 -4.78 8.73 11.35
C PRO A 35 -6.30 8.91 11.11
N GLU A 36 -6.77 10.15 10.85
CA GLU A 36 -8.17 10.39 10.50
C GLU A 36 -8.48 10.06 9.02
N ARG A 37 -7.44 9.95 8.21
CA ARG A 37 -7.53 9.67 6.76
C ARG A 37 -6.94 8.32 6.38
N ASP A 38 -5.78 8.01 6.94
CA ASP A 38 -4.98 6.86 6.54
C ASP A 38 -5.39 5.59 7.30
N HIS A 39 -5.32 4.45 6.62
CA HIS A 39 -5.49 3.14 7.25
C HIS A 39 -4.21 2.77 7.96
N VAL A 40 -4.24 2.78 9.30
CA VAL A 40 -3.08 2.51 10.15
C VAL A 40 -3.26 1.18 10.89
N ARG A 41 -2.23 0.32 10.81
CA ARG A 41 -2.13 -0.92 11.60
C ARG A 41 -0.88 -0.80 12.47
N GLY A 42 -1.03 -0.94 13.79
CA GLY A 42 0.05 -0.80 14.77
C GLY A 42 -0.20 0.35 15.74
N ASP A 43 0.85 0.71 16.48
CA ASP A 43 0.77 1.73 17.53
C ASP A 43 0.97 3.13 16.92
N ASP A 44 0.15 4.11 17.30
CA ASP A 44 0.26 5.49 16.81
C ASP A 44 1.59 6.15 17.22
N ASP A 45 2.15 5.73 18.36
CA ASP A 45 3.42 6.24 18.89
C ASP A 45 4.64 5.41 18.42
N ALA A 46 4.48 4.48 17.48
CA ALA A 46 5.57 3.66 16.98
C ALA A 46 6.70 4.52 16.39
N PRO A 47 7.98 4.24 16.75
CA PRO A 47 9.12 5.02 16.27
C PRO A 47 9.39 4.85 14.78
N VAL A 48 8.88 3.76 14.17
CA VAL A 48 9.00 3.50 12.74
C VAL A 48 7.63 3.53 12.09
N THR A 49 7.50 4.31 11.03
CA THR A 49 6.30 4.33 10.17
C THR A 49 6.67 3.79 8.80
N LEU A 50 5.98 2.74 8.36
CA LEU A 50 6.08 2.17 7.02
C LEU A 50 4.82 2.53 6.25
N VAL A 51 4.92 3.38 5.23
CA VAL A 51 3.80 3.70 4.33
C VAL A 51 3.98 2.92 3.04
N GLU A 52 2.95 2.21 2.63
CA GLU A 52 2.88 1.52 1.34
C GLU A 52 1.84 2.19 0.45
N TYR A 53 2.23 2.49 -0.79
CA TYR A 53 1.29 2.66 -1.88
C TYR A 53 1.11 1.31 -2.58
N GLY A 54 -0.08 0.74 -2.44
CA GLY A 54 -0.39 -0.63 -2.84
C GLY A 54 -1.58 -0.74 -3.79
N ASP A 55 -1.61 -1.89 -4.48
CA ASP A 55 -2.66 -2.28 -5.43
C ASP A 55 -3.01 -3.74 -5.16
N PHE A 56 -4.26 -4.01 -4.84
CA PHE A 56 -4.74 -5.36 -4.49
C PHE A 56 -4.63 -6.37 -5.65
N GLU A 57 -4.59 -5.92 -6.89
CA GLU A 57 -4.44 -6.81 -8.06
C GLU A 57 -2.97 -6.93 -8.51
N CYS A 58 -2.05 -6.10 -7.98
CA CYS A 58 -0.65 -6.13 -8.34
C CYS A 58 0.07 -7.38 -7.81
N PRO A 59 0.67 -8.23 -8.68
CA PRO A 59 1.38 -9.43 -8.23
C PRO A 59 2.57 -9.13 -7.33
N ASN A 60 3.24 -7.98 -7.52
CA ASN A 60 4.38 -7.58 -6.69
C ASN A 60 3.92 -7.17 -5.28
N CYS A 61 2.76 -6.53 -5.14
CA CYS A 61 2.16 -6.25 -3.83
C CYS A 61 1.81 -7.55 -3.10
N GLY A 62 1.18 -8.51 -3.80
CA GLY A 62 0.91 -9.83 -3.22
C GLY A 62 2.16 -10.61 -2.80
N GLN A 63 3.31 -10.38 -3.45
CA GLN A 63 4.59 -10.97 -3.03
C GLN A 63 5.19 -10.22 -1.82
N ALA A 64 4.95 -8.93 -1.69
CA ALA A 64 5.45 -8.12 -0.58
C ALA A 64 4.61 -8.33 0.70
N GLU A 65 3.32 -8.57 0.57
CA GLU A 65 2.36 -8.64 1.68
C GLU A 65 2.76 -9.63 2.80
N PRO A 66 3.23 -10.88 2.53
CA PRO A 66 3.70 -11.76 3.59
C PRO A 66 4.88 -11.18 4.39
N VAL A 67 5.76 -10.43 3.72
CA VAL A 67 6.91 -9.77 4.37
C VAL A 67 6.43 -8.61 5.24
N VAL A 68 5.47 -7.81 4.76
CA VAL A 68 4.87 -6.72 5.55
C VAL A 68 4.17 -7.26 6.79
N ARG A 69 3.40 -8.35 6.67
CA ARG A 69 2.77 -9.03 7.82
C ARG A 69 3.79 -9.53 8.83
N GLU A 70 4.90 -10.11 8.36
CA GLU A 70 6.00 -10.55 9.22
C GLU A 70 6.63 -9.36 9.96
N LEU A 71 6.91 -8.25 9.27
CA LEU A 71 7.45 -7.03 9.89
C LEU A 71 6.50 -6.47 10.96
N VAL A 72 5.21 -6.34 10.66
CA VAL A 72 4.22 -5.86 11.64
C VAL A 72 4.15 -6.77 12.86
N ASN A 73 4.22 -8.08 12.68
CA ASN A 73 4.21 -9.03 13.79
C ASN A 73 5.49 -9.00 14.62
N ASP A 74 6.66 -8.94 13.97
CA ASP A 74 7.96 -9.03 14.64
C ASP A 74 8.32 -7.75 15.40
N PHE A 75 7.99 -6.58 14.84
CA PHE A 75 8.30 -5.29 15.44
C PHE A 75 7.19 -4.77 16.37
N GLY A 76 5.97 -5.28 16.28
CA GLY A 76 4.88 -5.00 17.22
C GLY A 76 4.67 -3.50 17.45
N HIS A 77 4.93 -3.04 18.69
CA HIS A 77 4.78 -1.62 19.07
C HIS A 77 5.82 -0.68 18.46
N ASP A 78 6.89 -1.21 17.85
CA ASP A 78 7.96 -0.38 17.28
C ASP A 78 7.68 0.01 15.81
N LEU A 79 6.69 -0.60 15.17
CA LEU A 79 6.31 -0.36 13.77
C LEU A 79 4.81 -0.09 13.66
N ARG A 80 4.45 1.02 13.01
CA ARG A 80 3.12 1.20 12.44
C ARG A 80 3.19 1.10 10.92
N TYR A 81 2.23 0.38 10.35
CA TYR A 81 2.06 0.20 8.93
C TYR A 81 0.87 1.02 8.45
N VAL A 82 1.05 1.72 7.34
CA VAL A 82 0.04 2.58 6.71
C VAL A 82 -0.14 2.12 5.27
N PHE A 83 -1.37 1.85 4.87
CA PHE A 83 -1.71 1.48 3.50
C PHE A 83 -2.42 2.65 2.81
N ARG A 84 -1.96 3.00 1.60
CA ARG A 84 -2.57 3.96 0.68
C ARG A 84 -2.84 3.30 -0.66
N HIS A 85 -3.97 3.61 -1.26
CA HIS A 85 -4.39 3.04 -2.52
C HIS A 85 -3.64 3.64 -3.71
N LEU A 86 -3.13 2.76 -4.59
CA LEU A 86 -2.62 3.15 -5.91
C LEU A 86 -3.03 2.10 -6.96
N PRO A 87 -4.34 2.02 -7.32
CA PRO A 87 -4.83 1.06 -8.30
C PRO A 87 -4.31 1.42 -9.70
N LEU A 88 -3.52 0.52 -10.29
CA LEU A 88 -2.94 0.70 -11.62
C LEU A 88 -3.92 0.23 -12.70
N THR A 89 -5.00 0.96 -12.90
CA THR A 89 -6.17 0.57 -13.72
C THR A 89 -5.86 0.30 -15.19
N ASP A 90 -4.76 0.81 -15.72
CA ASP A 90 -4.31 0.56 -17.09
C ASP A 90 -3.85 -0.89 -17.31
N VAL A 91 -3.42 -1.58 -16.25
CA VAL A 91 -2.89 -2.96 -16.29
C VAL A 91 -3.64 -3.93 -15.37
N HIS A 92 -4.35 -3.42 -14.38
CA HIS A 92 -5.09 -4.17 -13.37
C HIS A 92 -6.58 -3.77 -13.39
N PRO A 93 -7.43 -4.50 -14.15
CA PRO A 93 -8.81 -4.07 -14.41
C PRO A 93 -9.73 -4.12 -13.19
N HIS A 94 -9.39 -4.88 -12.14
CA HIS A 94 -10.20 -5.00 -10.92
C HIS A 94 -9.65 -4.15 -9.77
N ALA A 95 -8.46 -3.57 -9.90
CA ALA A 95 -7.76 -2.87 -8.82
C ALA A 95 -8.59 -1.73 -8.21
N GLN A 96 -9.25 -0.91 -9.04
CA GLN A 96 -10.11 0.18 -8.58
C GLN A 96 -11.26 -0.35 -7.72
N LEU A 97 -11.96 -1.38 -8.19
CA LEU A 97 -13.12 -1.90 -7.47
C LEU A 97 -12.71 -2.65 -6.21
N ALA A 98 -11.53 -3.30 -6.20
CA ALA A 98 -10.96 -3.92 -5.00
C ALA A 98 -10.60 -2.86 -3.94
N ALA A 99 -10.02 -1.73 -4.34
CA ALA A 99 -9.77 -0.60 -3.45
C ALA A 99 -11.08 -0.03 -2.87
N GLU A 100 -12.11 0.17 -3.71
CA GLU A 100 -13.42 0.61 -3.24
C GLU A 100 -14.08 -0.41 -2.29
N ALA A 101 -13.83 -1.71 -2.48
CA ALA A 101 -14.31 -2.75 -1.57
C ALA A 101 -13.65 -2.67 -0.18
N ALA A 102 -12.35 -2.37 -0.13
CA ALA A 102 -11.65 -2.15 1.13
C ALA A 102 -12.21 -0.93 1.88
N GLU A 103 -12.46 0.18 1.19
CA GLU A 103 -13.07 1.38 1.76
C GLU A 103 -14.53 1.14 2.20
N ALA A 104 -15.33 0.39 1.42
CA ALA A 104 -16.68 0.02 1.81
C ALA A 104 -16.73 -0.89 3.06
N ALA A 105 -15.69 -1.69 3.25
CA ALA A 105 -15.50 -2.46 4.47
C ALA A 105 -15.03 -1.57 5.64
N ASP A 106 -14.19 -0.56 5.36
CA ASP A 106 -13.77 0.45 6.35
C ASP A 106 -14.94 1.18 6.99
N ASP A 107 -15.92 1.59 6.19
CA ASP A 107 -17.18 2.19 6.66
C ASP A 107 -17.98 1.31 7.64
N GLN A 108 -17.59 0.04 7.77
CA GLN A 108 -18.16 -0.94 8.69
C GLN A 108 -17.11 -1.47 9.69
N GLY A 109 -15.94 -0.82 9.75
CA GLY A 109 -14.87 -1.11 10.70
C GLY A 109 -14.06 -2.37 10.38
N ALA A 110 -14.02 -2.80 9.12
CA ALA A 110 -13.37 -4.04 8.67
C ALA A 110 -12.38 -3.81 7.49
N PHE A 111 -11.69 -2.66 7.46
CA PHE A 111 -10.71 -2.39 6.41
C PHE A 111 -9.64 -3.48 6.33
N TRP A 112 -9.01 -3.78 7.46
CA TRP A 112 -7.86 -4.68 7.49
C TRP A 112 -8.23 -6.13 7.22
N GLU A 113 -9.40 -6.56 7.64
CA GLU A 113 -9.92 -7.89 7.32
C GLU A 113 -10.20 -8.04 5.82
N MET A 114 -10.76 -7.01 5.20
CA MET A 114 -10.97 -6.98 3.75
C MET A 114 -9.65 -6.89 3.01
N HIS A 115 -8.73 -6.01 3.44
CA HIS A 115 -7.38 -5.89 2.89
C HIS A 115 -6.67 -7.26 2.84
N ASP A 116 -6.69 -7.98 3.96
CA ASP A 116 -6.04 -9.28 4.05
C ASP A 116 -6.70 -10.31 3.12
N LEU A 117 -8.04 -10.34 3.03
CA LEU A 117 -8.77 -11.22 2.11
C LEU A 117 -8.48 -10.91 0.63
N LEU A 118 -8.37 -9.63 0.26
CA LEU A 118 -8.09 -9.22 -1.11
C LEU A 118 -6.70 -9.67 -1.55
N PHE A 119 -5.67 -9.51 -0.71
CA PHE A 119 -4.33 -10.01 -1.02
C PHE A 119 -4.23 -11.53 -1.01
N ASP A 120 -4.91 -12.19 -0.10
CA ASP A 120 -4.94 -13.65 -0.05
C ASP A 120 -5.65 -14.27 -1.27
N ASN A 121 -6.48 -13.49 -1.98
CA ASN A 121 -7.30 -13.94 -3.10
C ASN A 121 -7.16 -13.07 -4.36
N GLN A 122 -5.95 -12.63 -4.70
CA GLN A 122 -5.69 -11.74 -5.85
C GLN A 122 -6.24 -12.25 -7.20
N ALA A 123 -6.44 -13.55 -7.36
CA ALA A 123 -7.01 -14.14 -8.56
C ALA A 123 -8.57 -14.07 -8.59
N ALA A 124 -9.22 -13.51 -7.58
CA ALA A 124 -10.66 -13.51 -7.40
C ALA A 124 -11.16 -12.15 -6.90
N LEU A 125 -10.99 -11.10 -7.73
CA LEU A 125 -11.35 -9.71 -7.42
C LEU A 125 -12.55 -9.19 -8.22
N GLU A 126 -13.27 -10.05 -8.94
CA GLU A 126 -14.49 -9.67 -9.63
C GLU A 126 -15.61 -9.32 -8.63
N PRO A 127 -16.62 -8.51 -9.03
CA PRO A 127 -17.65 -8.00 -8.12
C PRO A 127 -18.34 -9.07 -7.26
N MET A 128 -18.55 -10.26 -7.81
CA MET A 128 -19.20 -11.36 -7.08
C MET A 128 -18.32 -11.90 -5.94
N HIS A 129 -17.00 -11.92 -6.14
CA HIS A 129 -16.06 -12.34 -5.11
C HIS A 129 -15.99 -11.30 -3.99
N LEU A 130 -15.91 -10.01 -4.33
CA LEU A 130 -15.90 -8.92 -3.34
C LEU A 130 -17.15 -8.93 -2.45
N ILE A 131 -18.33 -9.18 -3.04
CA ILE A 131 -19.58 -9.34 -2.30
C ILE A 131 -19.51 -10.60 -1.40
N GLY A 132 -18.88 -11.66 -1.87
CA GLY A 132 -18.65 -12.88 -1.07
C GLY A 132 -17.77 -12.61 0.15
N TYR A 133 -16.72 -11.82 0.00
CA TYR A 133 -15.85 -11.42 1.13
C TYR A 133 -16.59 -10.57 2.15
N ALA A 134 -17.40 -9.60 1.69
CA ALA A 134 -18.25 -8.83 2.61
C ALA A 134 -19.22 -9.72 3.40
N GLN A 135 -19.76 -10.77 2.76
CA GLN A 135 -20.60 -11.75 3.43
C GLN A 135 -19.83 -12.61 4.44
N GLU A 136 -18.62 -13.04 4.08
CA GLU A 136 -17.72 -13.80 4.96
C GLU A 136 -17.35 -13.01 6.21
N LEU A 137 -17.07 -11.70 6.05
CA LEU A 137 -16.78 -10.77 7.14
C LEU A 137 -18.02 -10.39 7.98
N GLY A 138 -19.23 -10.80 7.57
CA GLY A 138 -20.46 -10.50 8.29
C GLY A 138 -20.91 -9.03 8.16
N LEU A 139 -20.47 -8.34 7.11
CA LEU A 139 -20.83 -6.95 6.84
C LEU A 139 -22.29 -6.82 6.37
N ASP A 140 -22.85 -5.62 6.41
CA ASP A 140 -24.09 -5.29 5.71
C ASP A 140 -23.83 -5.34 4.19
N VAL A 141 -24.13 -6.50 3.60
CA VAL A 141 -23.89 -6.80 2.18
C VAL A 141 -24.69 -5.87 1.26
N GLN A 142 -25.87 -5.45 1.68
CA GLN A 142 -26.70 -4.56 0.86
C GLN A 142 -26.04 -3.16 0.80
N ARG A 143 -25.65 -2.61 1.95
CA ARG A 143 -24.92 -1.34 2.05
C ARG A 143 -23.64 -1.39 1.23
N PHE A 144 -22.81 -2.41 1.45
CA PHE A 144 -21.56 -2.64 0.73
C PHE A 144 -21.77 -2.68 -0.80
N THR A 145 -22.74 -3.47 -1.27
CA THR A 145 -23.03 -3.60 -2.71
C THR A 145 -23.52 -2.27 -3.31
N ASP A 146 -24.33 -1.52 -2.58
CA ASP A 146 -24.85 -0.23 -3.05
C ASP A 146 -23.73 0.81 -3.14
N GLN A 147 -22.77 0.82 -2.20
CA GLN A 147 -21.58 1.69 -2.24
C GLN A 147 -20.69 1.37 -3.45
N LEU A 148 -20.40 0.09 -3.71
CA LEU A 148 -19.63 -0.32 -4.90
C LEU A 148 -20.31 0.09 -6.21
N ARG A 149 -21.63 -0.11 -6.33
CA ARG A 149 -22.38 0.27 -7.53
C ARG A 149 -22.38 1.77 -7.81
N ARG A 150 -22.29 2.59 -6.77
CA ARG A 150 -22.29 4.06 -6.87
C ARG A 150 -20.88 4.64 -6.92
N HIS A 151 -19.84 3.80 -6.77
CA HIS A 151 -18.45 4.23 -6.65
C HIS A 151 -18.28 5.30 -5.56
N GLU A 152 -18.91 5.08 -4.39
CA GLU A 152 -18.94 6.08 -3.31
C GLU A 152 -17.55 6.44 -2.79
N HIS A 153 -16.59 5.51 -2.87
CA HIS A 153 -15.22 5.67 -2.37
C HIS A 153 -14.20 6.08 -3.44
N ALA A 154 -14.62 6.25 -4.71
CA ALA A 154 -13.69 6.63 -5.78
C ALA A 154 -12.92 7.93 -5.49
N GLY A 155 -13.58 8.91 -4.84
CA GLY A 155 -12.92 10.16 -4.45
C GLY A 155 -11.85 10.00 -3.37
N ARG A 156 -12.05 9.09 -2.42
CA ARG A 156 -11.06 8.76 -1.38
C ARG A 156 -9.80 8.14 -2.01
N ILE A 157 -10.01 7.17 -2.91
CA ILE A 157 -8.93 6.50 -3.63
C ILE A 157 -8.18 7.50 -4.53
N ALA A 158 -8.90 8.37 -5.23
CA ALA A 158 -8.29 9.41 -6.07
C ALA A 158 -7.37 10.34 -5.26
N SER A 159 -7.70 10.65 -4.01
CA SER A 159 -6.84 11.43 -3.13
C SER A 159 -5.51 10.72 -2.82
N ASP A 160 -5.50 9.39 -2.66
CA ASP A 160 -4.25 8.65 -2.46
C ASP A 160 -3.42 8.58 -3.75
N VAL A 161 -4.07 8.48 -4.92
CA VAL A 161 -3.40 8.52 -6.23
C VAL A 161 -2.73 9.89 -6.45
N ASP A 162 -3.43 10.99 -6.13
CA ASP A 162 -2.86 12.34 -6.21
C ASP A 162 -1.66 12.51 -5.27
N ASP A 163 -1.74 11.97 -4.04
CA ASP A 163 -0.62 11.97 -3.09
C ASP A 163 0.57 11.13 -3.59
N ALA A 164 0.30 9.98 -4.23
CA ALA A 164 1.32 9.15 -4.85
C ALA A 164 2.07 9.90 -5.95
N ASP A 165 1.34 10.56 -6.85
CA ASP A 165 1.91 11.37 -7.94
C ASP A 165 2.79 12.51 -7.37
N LEU A 166 2.31 13.22 -6.36
CA LEU A 166 3.07 14.28 -5.69
C LEU A 166 4.32 13.76 -4.96
N SER A 167 4.27 12.51 -4.49
CA SER A 167 5.40 11.80 -3.87
C SER A 167 6.33 11.13 -4.89
N GLY A 168 6.11 11.35 -6.20
CA GLY A 168 6.92 10.76 -7.27
C GLY A 168 6.80 9.24 -7.41
N VAL A 169 5.74 8.65 -6.86
CA VAL A 169 5.49 7.21 -6.94
C VAL A 169 5.05 6.85 -8.35
N SER A 170 5.71 5.89 -8.98
CA SER A 170 5.46 5.48 -10.37
C SER A 170 4.99 4.03 -10.53
N GLY A 171 4.76 3.32 -9.42
CA GLY A 171 4.33 1.91 -9.44
C GLY A 171 4.15 1.32 -8.05
N THR A 172 3.63 0.10 -8.01
CA THR A 172 3.31 -0.61 -6.78
C THR A 172 4.07 -1.94 -6.68
N PRO A 173 4.44 -2.37 -5.44
CA PRO A 173 4.37 -1.55 -4.23
C PRO A 173 5.48 -0.51 -4.19
N THR A 174 5.22 0.66 -3.59
CA THR A 174 6.24 1.64 -3.21
C THR A 174 6.16 1.89 -1.71
N PHE A 175 7.31 1.85 -1.05
CA PHE A 175 7.39 1.99 0.40
C PHE A 175 8.16 3.25 0.80
N PHE A 176 7.65 3.92 1.83
CA PHE A 176 8.33 5.01 2.52
C PHE A 176 8.55 4.63 3.98
N VAL A 177 9.76 4.81 4.48
CA VAL A 177 10.09 4.59 5.88
C VAL A 177 10.33 5.94 6.55
N ASN A 178 9.51 6.28 7.55
CA ASN A 178 9.56 7.60 8.22
C ASN A 178 9.47 8.79 7.25
N GLY A 179 8.73 8.61 6.15
CA GLY A 179 8.49 9.66 5.15
C GLY A 179 9.55 9.79 4.05
N MET A 180 10.52 8.86 4.01
CA MET A 180 11.60 8.82 2.99
C MET A 180 11.60 7.50 2.22
#